data_26d9b4fc5c2cc183a6e98c602bc26dde
#
_entry.id   26d9b4fc5c2cc183a6e98c602bc26dde
#
_cell.length_a   1.000
_cell.length_b   1.000
_cell.length_c   1.000
_cell.angle_alpha   90.00
_cell.angle_beta   90.00
_cell.angle_gamma   90.00
#
_symmetry.space_group_name_H-M   'P 1'
#
loop_
_entity.id
_entity.type
_entity.pdbx_description
1 polymer ?
#
loop_
_entity_poly.entity_id
_entity_poly.type
_entity_poly.pdbx_seq_one_letter_code
_entity_poly.pdbx_strand_id
1 'polypeptide(L)'
;MVQIRPLHQSDFNEWSALWRGYLAFYETVLDDDIYHTTFARLIDPARAHQNAFVAEADGRLIGLVHYIFHAHNWRAEDVTYLQDLYADPSVRGTGVGRKLIEAVYRAADDNGTPIVYWMTQDFNTTARHLYDRIGQLTPFIKYQR
;
A
#
# COMPACT_ATOMS: atom_id res chain seq x y z
N MET A 1 -3.41 -5.90 -19.88
CA MET A 1 -3.05 -4.51 -19.45
C MET A 1 -3.41 -4.33 -17.99
N VAL A 2 -2.52 -3.73 -17.22
CA VAL A 2 -2.75 -3.51 -15.79
C VAL A 2 -3.40 -2.15 -15.58
N GLN A 3 -4.48 -2.14 -14.81
CA GLN A 3 -5.18 -0.92 -14.40
C GLN A 3 -5.04 -0.75 -12.89
N ILE A 4 -4.64 0.44 -12.46
CA ILE A 4 -4.63 0.80 -11.04
C ILE A 4 -5.89 1.61 -10.76
N ARG A 5 -6.67 1.17 -9.77
CA ARG A 5 -7.94 1.81 -9.42
C ARG A 5 -8.21 1.74 -7.92
N PRO A 6 -9.11 2.58 -7.40
CA PRO A 6 -9.55 2.47 -6.02
C PRO A 6 -10.20 1.11 -5.71
N LEU A 7 -10.20 0.75 -4.44
CA LEU A 7 -10.86 -0.45 -3.94
C LEU A 7 -12.39 -0.26 -3.99
N HIS A 8 -13.10 -1.29 -4.49
CA HIS A 8 -14.56 -1.31 -4.55
C HIS A 8 -15.15 -2.30 -3.57
N GLN A 9 -16.40 -2.13 -3.21
CA GLN A 9 -17.12 -3.01 -2.28
C GLN A 9 -17.12 -4.47 -2.77
N SER A 10 -17.16 -4.70 -4.08
CA SER A 10 -17.16 -6.03 -4.67
C SER A 10 -15.80 -6.75 -4.64
N ASP A 11 -14.75 -6.07 -4.21
CA ASP A 11 -13.38 -6.61 -4.25
C ASP A 11 -13.00 -7.44 -3.01
N PHE A 12 -13.87 -7.56 -2.02
CA PHE A 12 -13.49 -8.09 -0.71
C PHE A 12 -12.78 -9.44 -0.79
N ASN A 13 -13.30 -10.37 -1.56
CA ASN A 13 -12.74 -11.73 -1.61
C ASN A 13 -11.33 -11.76 -2.21
N GLU A 14 -11.14 -11.09 -3.35
CA GLU A 14 -9.83 -11.03 -4.00
C GLU A 14 -8.84 -10.19 -3.21
N TRP A 15 -9.29 -9.04 -2.67
CA TRP A 15 -8.47 -8.21 -1.80
C TRP A 15 -8.00 -8.98 -0.56
N SER A 16 -8.92 -9.71 0.09
CA SER A 16 -8.59 -10.53 1.27
C SER A 16 -7.52 -11.56 0.97
N ALA A 17 -7.61 -12.23 -0.17
CA ALA A 17 -6.62 -13.22 -0.58
C ALA A 17 -5.25 -12.59 -0.81
N LEU A 18 -5.18 -11.43 -1.47
CA LEU A 18 -3.93 -10.70 -1.67
C LEU A 18 -3.33 -10.23 -0.35
N TRP A 19 -4.15 -9.63 0.51
CA TRP A 19 -3.65 -9.13 1.79
C TRP A 19 -3.19 -10.27 2.70
N ARG A 20 -3.87 -11.41 2.65
CA ARG A 20 -3.44 -12.62 3.36
C ARG A 20 -2.04 -13.07 2.88
N GLY A 21 -1.79 -13.00 1.58
CA GLY A 21 -0.48 -13.29 1.00
C GLY A 21 0.61 -12.33 1.47
N TYR A 22 0.28 -11.04 1.54
CA TYR A 22 1.17 -10.01 2.09
C TYR A 22 1.52 -10.30 3.55
N LEU A 23 0.52 -10.58 4.37
CA LEU A 23 0.71 -10.85 5.80
C LEU A 23 1.52 -12.13 6.02
N ALA A 24 1.27 -13.17 5.21
CA ALA A 24 2.04 -14.42 5.26
C ALA A 24 3.52 -14.19 4.96
N PHE A 25 3.84 -13.28 4.05
CA PHE A 25 5.24 -12.90 3.77
C PHE A 25 5.93 -12.37 5.03
N TYR A 26 5.20 -11.68 5.90
CA TYR A 26 5.69 -11.18 7.18
C TYR A 26 5.39 -12.13 8.35
N GLU A 27 5.08 -13.40 8.04
CA GLU A 27 4.79 -14.44 9.05
C GLU A 27 3.70 -14.01 10.03
N THR A 28 2.67 -13.33 9.52
CA THR A 28 1.59 -12.73 10.31
C THR A 28 0.26 -13.36 9.93
N VAL A 29 -0.52 -13.73 10.95
CA VAL A 29 -1.90 -14.23 10.80
C VAL A 29 -2.81 -13.32 11.60
N LEU A 30 -3.88 -12.81 10.96
CA LEU A 30 -4.87 -11.96 11.59
C LEU A 30 -6.22 -12.68 11.63
N ASP A 31 -7.04 -12.35 12.62
CA ASP A 31 -8.41 -12.84 12.69
C ASP A 31 -9.25 -12.32 11.54
N ASP A 32 -10.24 -13.09 11.10
CA ASP A 32 -11.12 -12.70 9.99
C ASP A 32 -11.82 -11.35 10.24
N ASP A 33 -12.15 -11.04 11.47
CA ASP A 33 -12.75 -9.75 11.86
C ASP A 33 -11.89 -8.55 11.46
N ILE A 34 -10.56 -8.71 11.49
CA ILE A 34 -9.64 -7.64 11.07
C ILE A 34 -9.76 -7.37 9.57
N TYR A 35 -9.92 -8.42 8.76
CA TYR A 35 -10.14 -8.27 7.31
C TYR A 35 -11.41 -7.45 7.04
N HIS A 36 -12.51 -7.79 7.70
CA HIS A 36 -13.77 -7.07 7.53
C HIS A 36 -13.68 -5.62 8.02
N THR A 37 -13.06 -5.41 9.18
CA THR A 37 -12.89 -4.07 9.74
C THR A 37 -12.01 -3.20 8.86
N THR A 38 -10.87 -3.71 8.43
CA THR A 38 -9.94 -2.96 7.57
C THR A 38 -10.57 -2.63 6.23
N PHE A 39 -11.22 -3.61 5.60
CA PHE A 39 -11.89 -3.39 4.33
C PHE A 39 -12.97 -2.31 4.43
N ALA A 40 -13.82 -2.40 5.45
CA ALA A 40 -14.88 -1.41 5.69
C ALA A 40 -14.32 0.00 5.83
N ARG A 41 -13.18 0.15 6.54
CA ARG A 41 -12.51 1.44 6.69
C ARG A 41 -11.94 1.97 5.38
N LEU A 42 -11.33 1.09 4.58
CA LEU A 42 -10.69 1.48 3.33
C LEU A 42 -11.67 1.96 2.27
N ILE A 43 -12.92 1.48 2.29
CA ILE A 43 -13.95 1.89 1.32
C ILE A 43 -14.90 2.96 1.86
N ASP A 44 -14.78 3.35 3.12
CA ASP A 44 -15.66 4.32 3.76
C ASP A 44 -15.25 5.75 3.36
N PRO A 45 -16.11 6.49 2.62
CA PRO A 45 -15.79 7.86 2.22
C PRO A 45 -15.68 8.81 3.40
N ALA A 46 -16.25 8.48 4.57
CA ALA A 46 -16.11 9.28 5.78
C ALA A 46 -14.72 9.13 6.43
N ARG A 47 -13.93 8.16 5.99
CA ARG A 47 -12.58 7.91 6.47
C ARG A 47 -11.55 8.20 5.39
N ALA A 48 -11.56 9.42 4.86
CA ALA A 48 -10.76 9.82 3.72
C ALA A 48 -9.23 9.73 3.95
N HIS A 49 -8.80 9.61 5.20
CA HIS A 49 -7.38 9.48 5.54
C HIS A 49 -6.83 8.06 5.36
N GLN A 50 -7.69 7.04 5.21
CA GLN A 50 -7.30 5.63 5.09
C GLN A 50 -7.74 5.10 3.73
N ASN A 51 -6.79 4.71 2.88
CA ASN A 51 -7.04 4.51 1.46
C ASN A 51 -6.34 3.26 0.91
N ALA A 52 -6.82 2.79 -0.24
CA ALA A 52 -6.22 1.69 -0.96
C ALA A 52 -6.34 1.88 -2.47
N PHE A 53 -5.36 1.40 -3.20
CA PHE A 53 -5.48 1.09 -4.62
C PHE A 53 -5.27 -0.40 -4.83
N VAL A 54 -5.86 -0.90 -5.90
CA VAL A 54 -5.64 -2.27 -6.38
C VAL A 54 -5.16 -2.23 -7.83
N ALA A 55 -4.38 -3.24 -8.20
CA ALA A 55 -4.00 -3.47 -9.58
C ALA A 55 -4.86 -4.60 -10.14
N GLU A 56 -5.51 -4.33 -11.25
CA GLU A 56 -6.39 -5.29 -11.93
C GLU A 56 -5.87 -5.60 -13.32
N ALA A 57 -5.86 -6.86 -13.69
CA ALA A 57 -5.53 -7.32 -15.03
C ALA A 57 -6.45 -8.49 -15.38
N ASP A 58 -7.03 -8.44 -16.58
CA ASP A 58 -7.92 -9.49 -17.08
C ASP A 58 -9.05 -9.84 -16.11
N GLY A 59 -9.63 -8.82 -15.47
CA GLY A 59 -10.74 -8.97 -14.53
C GLY A 59 -10.36 -9.57 -13.18
N ARG A 60 -9.07 -9.64 -12.86
CA ARG A 60 -8.57 -10.22 -11.61
C ARG A 60 -7.65 -9.23 -10.89
N LEU A 61 -7.73 -9.18 -9.57
CA LEU A 61 -6.81 -8.39 -8.77
C LEU A 61 -5.45 -9.10 -8.65
N ILE A 62 -4.38 -8.36 -8.95
CA ILE A 62 -3.01 -8.88 -8.96
C ILE A 62 -2.07 -8.11 -8.03
N GLY A 63 -2.57 -7.08 -7.36
CA GLY A 63 -1.77 -6.32 -6.40
C GLY A 63 -2.61 -5.35 -5.61
N LEU A 64 -2.06 -4.89 -4.49
CA LEU A 64 -2.69 -3.87 -3.65
C LEU A 64 -1.64 -2.96 -3.03
N VAL A 65 -2.10 -1.76 -2.65
CA VAL A 65 -1.36 -0.84 -1.81
C VAL A 65 -2.32 -0.16 -0.84
N HIS A 66 -1.92 -0.09 0.42
CA HIS A 66 -2.64 0.67 1.45
C HIS A 66 -1.83 1.90 1.81
N TYR A 67 -2.49 3.05 1.92
CA TYR A 67 -1.82 4.28 2.30
C TYR A 67 -2.71 5.15 3.19
N ILE A 68 -2.06 5.93 4.05
CA ILE A 68 -2.72 6.69 5.11
C ILE A 68 -2.21 8.12 5.08
N PHE A 69 -3.12 9.09 5.11
CA PHE A 69 -2.77 10.49 5.32
C PHE A 69 -2.81 10.78 6.82
N HIS A 70 -1.75 11.40 7.35
CA HIS A 70 -1.72 11.73 8.76
C HIS A 70 -0.95 13.03 9.03
N ALA A 71 -1.25 13.66 10.17
CA ALA A 71 -0.59 14.87 10.59
C ALA A 71 0.89 14.64 10.88
N HIS A 72 1.69 15.66 10.61
CA HIS A 72 3.11 15.68 10.95
C HIS A 72 3.43 17.02 11.63
N ASN A 73 3.98 16.97 12.85
CA ASN A 73 4.15 18.18 13.66
C ASN A 73 5.14 19.19 13.10
N TRP A 74 5.98 18.78 12.16
CA TRP A 74 6.94 19.69 11.52
C TRP A 74 6.35 20.44 10.31
N ARG A 75 5.07 20.20 9.97
CA ARG A 75 4.46 20.70 8.74
C ARG A 75 3.03 21.16 8.99
N ALA A 76 2.58 22.10 8.16
CA ALA A 76 1.18 22.46 8.15
C ALA A 76 0.31 21.41 7.46
N GLU A 77 0.83 20.82 6.37
CA GLU A 77 0.15 19.76 5.63
C GLU A 77 0.39 18.39 6.27
N ASP A 78 -0.51 17.46 6.01
CA ASP A 78 -0.33 16.07 6.36
C ASP A 78 0.76 15.42 5.49
N VAL A 79 1.18 14.22 5.86
CA VAL A 79 2.07 13.36 5.07
C VAL A 79 1.35 12.07 4.71
N THR A 80 1.90 11.33 3.76
CA THR A 80 1.35 10.07 3.28
C THR A 80 2.23 8.90 3.73
N TYR A 81 1.64 7.97 4.49
CA TYR A 81 2.29 6.73 4.87
C TYR A 81 1.81 5.62 3.95
N LEU A 82 2.68 5.08 3.12
CA LEU A 82 2.44 3.90 2.30
C LEU A 82 2.74 2.69 3.18
N GLN A 83 1.68 2.07 3.72
CA GLN A 83 1.84 1.07 4.77
C GLN A 83 2.08 -0.34 4.23
N ASP A 84 1.27 -0.78 3.26
CA ASP A 84 1.33 -2.13 2.71
C ASP A 84 1.44 -2.05 1.20
N LEU A 85 2.31 -2.88 0.62
CA LEU A 85 2.47 -3.01 -0.83
C LEU A 85 2.67 -4.47 -1.16
N TYR A 86 1.83 -5.01 -2.04
CA TYR A 86 1.93 -6.42 -2.43
C TYR A 86 1.54 -6.63 -3.88
N ALA A 87 2.33 -7.43 -4.58
CA ALA A 87 2.00 -7.93 -5.90
C ALA A 87 1.95 -9.47 -5.83
N ASP A 88 0.96 -10.04 -6.51
CA ASP A 88 0.87 -11.50 -6.64
C ASP A 88 2.21 -12.05 -7.13
N PRO A 89 2.72 -13.15 -6.53
CA PRO A 89 4.01 -13.70 -6.95
C PRO A 89 4.13 -14.02 -8.44
N SER A 90 3.01 -14.35 -9.09
CA SER A 90 2.99 -14.68 -10.53
C SER A 90 3.27 -13.47 -11.44
N VAL A 91 3.13 -12.25 -10.92
CA VAL A 91 3.33 -11.01 -11.71
C VAL A 91 4.49 -10.15 -11.21
N ARG A 92 5.28 -10.65 -10.28
CA ARG A 92 6.46 -9.92 -9.77
C ARG A 92 7.48 -9.73 -10.90
N GLY A 93 8.17 -8.59 -10.86
CA GLY A 93 9.13 -8.22 -11.90
C GLY A 93 8.50 -7.63 -13.15
N THR A 94 7.18 -7.42 -13.17
CA THR A 94 6.46 -6.84 -14.32
C THR A 94 6.12 -5.36 -14.15
N GLY A 95 6.55 -4.75 -13.04
CA GLY A 95 6.32 -3.32 -12.78
C GLY A 95 5.02 -2.99 -12.04
N VAL A 96 4.28 -3.98 -11.56
CA VAL A 96 3.02 -3.76 -10.82
C VAL A 96 3.25 -2.97 -9.53
N GLY A 97 4.26 -3.35 -8.75
CA GLY A 97 4.60 -2.63 -7.52
C GLY A 97 4.93 -1.17 -7.77
N ARG A 98 5.73 -0.89 -8.79
CA ARG A 98 6.06 0.48 -9.19
C ARG A 98 4.82 1.28 -9.56
N LYS A 99 3.92 0.70 -10.35
CA LYS A 99 2.66 1.37 -10.74
C LYS A 99 1.80 1.71 -9.53
N LEU A 100 1.74 0.83 -8.56
CA LEU A 100 1.00 1.07 -7.31
C LEU A 100 1.62 2.22 -6.51
N ILE A 101 2.93 2.26 -6.37
CA ILE A 101 3.63 3.36 -5.68
C ILE A 101 3.41 4.68 -6.42
N GLU A 102 3.52 4.68 -7.73
CA GLU A 102 3.30 5.90 -8.53
C GLU A 102 1.86 6.40 -8.42
N ALA A 103 0.89 5.50 -8.30
CA ALA A 103 -0.50 5.89 -8.03
C ALA A 103 -0.64 6.59 -6.67
N VAL A 104 0.06 6.10 -5.64
CA VAL A 104 0.09 6.75 -4.33
C VAL A 104 0.76 8.12 -4.42
N TYR A 105 1.85 8.25 -5.18
CA TYR A 105 2.50 9.55 -5.39
C TYR A 105 1.52 10.56 -6.00
N ARG A 106 0.78 10.16 -7.02
CA ARG A 106 -0.24 11.05 -7.64
C ARG A 106 -1.35 11.41 -6.66
N ALA A 107 -1.84 10.44 -5.90
CA ALA A 107 -2.87 10.69 -4.89
C ALA A 107 -2.37 11.64 -3.80
N ALA A 108 -1.12 11.48 -3.38
CA ALA A 108 -0.48 12.36 -2.39
C ALA A 108 -0.36 13.79 -2.93
N ASP A 109 0.10 13.94 -4.17
CA ASP A 109 0.20 15.26 -4.81
C ASP A 109 -1.19 15.93 -4.92
N ASP A 110 -2.19 15.19 -5.35
CA ASP A 110 -3.56 15.71 -5.48
C ASP A 110 -4.16 16.09 -4.13
N ASN A 111 -3.77 15.42 -3.07
CA ASN A 111 -4.24 15.69 -1.70
C ASN A 111 -3.45 16.82 -1.01
N GLY A 112 -2.38 17.32 -1.62
CA GLY A 112 -1.51 18.31 -0.98
C GLY A 112 -0.62 17.74 0.11
N THR A 113 -0.33 16.44 0.06
CA THR A 113 0.51 15.71 1.02
C THR A 113 1.63 14.97 0.29
N PRO A 114 2.52 15.71 -0.43
CA PRO A 114 3.46 15.11 -1.38
C PRO A 114 4.56 14.26 -0.75
N ILE A 115 4.79 14.39 0.56
CA ILE A 115 5.76 13.53 1.23
C ILE A 115 5.14 12.16 1.43
N VAL A 116 5.75 11.16 0.81
CA VAL A 116 5.35 9.76 0.92
C VAL A 116 6.52 8.99 1.51
N TYR A 117 6.26 8.21 2.54
CA TYR A 117 7.29 7.36 3.13
C TYR A 117 6.75 5.95 3.36
N TRP A 118 7.67 5.00 3.43
CA TRP A 118 7.34 3.59 3.73
C TRP A 118 8.51 2.95 4.44
N MET A 119 8.25 1.78 5.01
CA MET A 119 9.24 0.98 5.69
C MET A 119 9.34 -0.39 5.03
N THR A 120 10.52 -0.98 5.08
CA THR A 120 10.75 -2.36 4.67
C THR A 120 11.79 -2.97 5.60
N GLN A 121 11.87 -4.30 5.62
CA GLN A 121 12.95 -4.97 6.34
C GLN A 121 14.27 -4.70 5.61
N ASP A 122 15.33 -4.41 6.36
CA ASP A 122 16.62 -4.02 5.79
C ASP A 122 17.22 -5.11 4.90
N PHE A 123 16.90 -6.38 5.16
CA PHE A 123 17.35 -7.53 4.39
C PHE A 123 16.48 -7.83 3.16
N ASN A 124 15.39 -7.08 2.93
CA ASN A 124 14.52 -7.28 1.78
C ASN A 124 15.15 -6.66 0.52
N THR A 125 16.22 -7.27 0.03
CA THR A 125 17.02 -6.75 -1.07
C THR A 125 16.22 -6.59 -2.36
N THR A 126 15.36 -7.54 -2.68
CA THR A 126 14.56 -7.51 -3.91
C THR A 126 13.67 -6.27 -3.96
N ALA A 127 12.94 -5.99 -2.90
CA ALA A 127 12.08 -4.80 -2.82
C ALA A 127 12.91 -3.52 -2.82
N ARG A 128 14.05 -3.51 -2.14
CA ARG A 128 14.92 -2.34 -2.05
C ARG A 128 15.53 -1.94 -3.39
N HIS A 129 15.70 -2.86 -4.33
CA HIS A 129 16.11 -2.51 -5.70
C HIS A 129 15.12 -1.57 -6.36
N LEU A 130 13.82 -1.80 -6.19
CA LEU A 130 12.80 -0.90 -6.67
C LEU A 130 12.81 0.41 -5.87
N TYR A 131 12.85 0.33 -4.55
CA TYR A 131 12.76 1.50 -3.67
C TYR A 131 13.91 2.48 -3.88
N ASP A 132 15.12 2.00 -4.11
CA ASP A 132 16.29 2.84 -4.38
C ASP A 132 16.15 3.64 -5.68
N ARG A 133 15.31 3.17 -6.62
CA ARG A 133 15.07 3.87 -7.91
C ARG A 133 13.99 4.92 -7.83
N ILE A 134 13.05 4.80 -6.88
CA ILE A 134 11.86 5.67 -6.82
C ILE A 134 11.72 6.43 -5.51
N GLY A 135 12.58 6.17 -4.55
CA GLY A 135 12.63 6.85 -3.27
C GLY A 135 14.06 7.04 -2.81
N GLN A 136 14.21 7.53 -1.61
CA GLN A 136 15.50 7.78 -1.00
C GLN A 136 15.53 7.14 0.39
N LEU A 137 16.55 6.30 0.64
CA LEU A 137 16.76 5.73 1.97
C LEU A 137 17.09 6.83 2.97
N THR A 138 16.36 6.88 4.08
CA THR A 138 16.63 7.82 5.18
C THR A 138 17.46 7.14 6.27
N PRO A 139 18.11 7.91 7.16
CA PRO A 139 18.86 7.33 8.27
C PRO A 139 17.98 6.91 9.45
N PHE A 140 16.67 7.17 9.41
CA PHE A 140 15.77 6.83 10.50
C PHE A 140 15.56 5.33 10.59
N ILE A 141 15.54 4.81 11.80
CA ILE A 141 15.24 3.42 12.09
C ILE A 141 14.04 3.36 13.04
N LYS A 142 13.34 2.23 13.04
CA LYS A 142 12.10 2.06 13.80
C LYS A 142 12.37 1.42 15.15
N TYR A 143 11.88 2.04 16.23
CA TYR A 143 11.78 1.42 17.55
C TYR A 143 10.32 1.14 17.86
N GLN A 144 10.04 0.04 18.51
CA GLN A 144 8.70 -0.39 18.87
C GLN A 144 8.70 -0.89 20.30
N ARG A 145 7.62 -0.53 21.06
CA ARG A 145 7.41 -1.02 22.43
C ARG A 145 7.09 -2.51 22.43
#